data_dab9ede0316dbb873567cb0ffcd83805
#
_entry.id   dab9ede0316dbb873567cb0ffcd83805
#
_cell.length_a   1.000
_cell.length_b   1.000
_cell.length_c   1.000
_cell.angle_alpha   90.00
_cell.angle_beta   90.00
_cell.angle_gamma   90.00
#
_symmetry.space_group_name_H-M   'P 1'
#
loop_
_entity.id
_entity.type
_entity.pdbx_description
1 polymer ?
#
loop_
_entity_poly.entity_id
_entity_poly.type
_entity_poly.pdbx_seq_one_letter_code
_entity_poly.pdbx_strand_id
1 'polypeptide(L)'
;MPFVSLGKLLCFNLYYWLAIFALGLLSSLHASALHDKPYDWSYLPMMLASDLVAMLLTAALVIWSYQRLAQQLFSNSQLLLGIVLLAAVYIPAENALWMLLWDKKIVDVRMLIGNLDTSVLAFFVWTACYLTVLLYQKQLQRLAQTSELSQKIQQLELQALSHQLNPHFTFNALKNAKFANHFSLFIF
;
A
#
# COMPACT_ATOMS: atom_id res chain seq x y z
N MET A 1 -8.14 -10.15 8.81
CA MET A 1 -6.73 -10.24 8.43
C MET A 1 -6.06 -8.90 8.71
N PRO A 2 -4.84 -8.88 9.24
CA PRO A 2 -4.19 -7.63 9.59
C PRO A 2 -3.86 -6.86 8.31
N PHE A 3 -4.50 -5.69 8.15
CA PHE A 3 -4.03 -4.66 7.25
C PHE A 3 -2.54 -4.40 7.53
N VAL A 4 -1.77 -4.10 6.51
CA VAL A 4 -0.48 -3.46 6.76
C VAL A 4 -0.79 -2.23 7.60
N SER A 5 -0.24 -2.17 8.81
CA SER A 5 -0.54 -1.06 9.72
C SER A 5 -0.06 0.24 9.10
N LEU A 6 -0.75 1.34 9.39
CA LEU A 6 -0.34 2.68 8.98
C LEU A 6 1.14 2.93 9.33
N GLY A 7 1.58 2.45 10.50
CA GLY A 7 2.98 2.55 10.91
C GLY A 7 3.96 1.92 9.93
N LYS A 8 3.66 0.73 9.39
CA LYS A 8 4.52 0.08 8.38
C LYS A 8 4.59 0.86 7.08
N LEU A 9 3.47 1.47 6.64
CA LEU A 9 3.44 2.31 5.44
C LEU A 9 4.24 3.60 5.65
N LEU A 10 4.16 4.21 6.82
CA LEU A 10 4.96 5.38 7.17
C LEU A 10 6.44 5.04 7.31
N CYS A 11 6.78 3.88 7.88
CA CYS A 11 8.17 3.38 7.90
C CYS A 11 8.70 3.15 6.48
N PHE A 12 7.91 2.54 5.59
CA PHE A 12 8.28 2.41 4.18
C PHE A 12 8.57 3.77 3.55
N ASN A 13 7.70 4.76 3.75
CA ASN A 13 7.87 6.11 3.24
C ASN A 13 9.18 6.75 3.77
N LEU A 14 9.43 6.64 5.06
CA LEU A 14 10.66 7.14 5.69
C LEU A 14 11.91 6.48 5.10
N TYR A 15 11.96 5.16 5.05
CA TYR A 15 13.13 4.42 4.52
C TYR A 15 13.37 4.71 3.04
N TYR A 16 12.30 4.86 2.26
CA TYR A 16 12.41 5.20 0.84
C TYR A 16 13.13 6.55 0.66
N TRP A 17 12.67 7.61 1.36
CA TRP A 17 13.26 8.94 1.23
C TRP A 17 14.68 9.03 1.81
N LEU A 18 14.95 8.28 2.88
CA LEU A 18 16.33 8.15 3.38
C LEU A 18 17.26 7.46 2.37
N ALA A 19 16.77 6.45 1.66
CA ALA A 19 17.55 5.79 0.61
C ALA A 19 17.80 6.72 -0.59
N ILE A 20 16.79 7.49 -1.02
CA ILE A 20 16.93 8.49 -2.09
C ILE A 20 17.96 9.55 -1.69
N PHE A 21 17.88 10.08 -0.47
CA PHE A 21 18.88 11.01 0.06
C PHE A 21 20.29 10.42 0.05
N ALA A 22 20.48 9.21 0.54
CA ALA A 22 21.77 8.53 0.56
C ALA A 22 22.35 8.32 -0.86
N LEU A 23 21.50 7.91 -1.81
CA LEU A 23 21.89 7.74 -3.21
C LEU A 23 22.28 9.09 -3.86
N GLY A 24 21.51 10.14 -3.59
CA GLY A 24 21.82 11.49 -4.07
C GLY A 24 23.15 12.00 -3.54
N LEU A 25 23.41 11.80 -2.24
CA LEU A 25 24.68 12.16 -1.61
C LEU A 25 25.85 11.37 -2.20
N LEU A 26 25.70 10.06 -2.35
CA LEU A 26 26.74 9.20 -2.95
C LEU A 26 27.03 9.59 -4.40
N SER A 27 26.00 9.90 -5.19
CA SER A 27 26.12 10.36 -6.56
C SER A 27 26.88 11.68 -6.63
N SER A 28 26.57 12.62 -5.74
CA SER A 28 27.24 13.94 -5.68
C SER A 28 28.71 13.83 -5.26
N LEU A 29 29.03 12.97 -4.30
CA LEU A 29 30.40 12.69 -3.87
C LEU A 29 31.19 12.01 -5.00
N HIS A 30 30.56 11.05 -5.70
CA HIS A 30 31.20 10.38 -6.84
C HIS A 30 31.50 11.35 -7.99
N ALA A 31 30.56 12.22 -8.32
CA ALA A 31 30.75 13.26 -9.33
C ALA A 31 31.91 14.23 -8.96
N SER A 32 32.00 14.62 -7.67
CA SER A 32 33.09 15.44 -7.16
C SER A 32 34.43 14.74 -7.33
N ALA A 33 34.51 13.45 -7.02
CA ALA A 33 35.73 12.65 -7.17
C ALA A 33 36.16 12.50 -8.64
N LEU A 34 35.19 12.29 -9.55
CA LEU A 34 35.49 12.19 -11.00
C LEU A 34 36.03 13.48 -11.63
N HIS A 35 35.65 14.62 -11.08
CA HIS A 35 36.06 15.93 -11.60
C HIS A 35 37.21 16.56 -10.83
N ASP A 36 37.85 15.83 -9.91
CA ASP A 36 38.92 16.32 -9.01
C ASP A 36 38.57 17.63 -8.29
N LYS A 37 37.25 17.79 -7.96
CA LYS A 37 36.75 18.97 -7.26
C LYS A 37 36.31 18.58 -5.86
N PRO A 38 36.62 19.39 -4.82
CA PRO A 38 36.08 19.15 -3.50
C PRO A 38 34.55 19.22 -3.52
N TYR A 39 33.90 18.33 -2.76
CA TYR A 39 32.44 18.37 -2.60
C TYR A 39 32.06 19.66 -1.88
N ASP A 40 31.11 20.39 -2.43
CA ASP A 40 30.58 21.58 -1.81
C ASP A 40 29.49 21.22 -0.81
N TRP A 41 29.82 21.22 0.47
CA TRP A 41 28.92 20.88 1.58
C TRP A 41 27.76 21.85 1.75
N SER A 42 27.75 23.01 1.09
CA SER A 42 26.63 23.95 1.11
C SER A 42 25.36 23.37 0.47
N TYR A 43 25.49 22.33 -0.38
CA TYR A 43 24.34 21.63 -0.97
C TYR A 43 23.62 20.67 -0.01
N LEU A 44 24.30 20.21 1.04
CA LEU A 44 23.75 19.19 1.94
C LEU A 44 22.46 19.65 2.66
N PRO A 45 22.37 20.85 3.26
CA PRO A 45 21.13 21.30 3.89
C PRO A 45 19.96 21.39 2.92
N MET A 46 20.24 21.70 1.68
CA MET A 46 19.27 21.87 0.62
C MET A 46 18.70 20.54 0.14
N MET A 47 19.55 19.54 -0.07
CA MET A 47 19.12 18.17 -0.35
C MET A 47 18.25 17.64 0.79
N LEU A 48 18.69 17.84 2.04
CA LEU A 48 17.91 17.44 3.21
C LEU A 48 16.54 18.12 3.25
N ALA A 49 16.47 19.43 2.96
CA ALA A 49 15.22 20.18 2.97
C ALA A 49 14.26 19.69 1.89
N SER A 50 14.73 19.43 0.66
CA SER A 50 13.89 18.95 -0.43
C SER A 50 13.35 17.56 -0.15
N ASP A 51 14.17 16.62 0.34
CA ASP A 51 13.74 15.27 0.67
C ASP A 51 12.79 15.22 1.88
N LEU A 52 12.99 16.11 2.86
CA LEU A 52 12.04 16.27 3.98
C LEU A 52 10.67 16.75 3.51
N VAL A 53 10.62 17.73 2.61
CA VAL A 53 9.34 18.19 2.03
C VAL A 53 8.67 17.06 1.27
N ALA A 54 9.40 16.33 0.44
CA ALA A 54 8.90 15.18 -0.28
C ALA A 54 8.35 14.09 0.65
N MET A 55 9.11 13.76 1.70
CA MET A 55 8.73 12.78 2.71
C MET A 55 7.43 13.18 3.44
N LEU A 56 7.29 14.45 3.81
CA LEU A 56 6.09 14.95 4.50
C LEU A 56 4.86 14.94 3.60
N LEU A 57 5.00 15.39 2.35
CA LEU A 57 3.91 15.38 1.38
C LEU A 57 3.44 13.97 1.04
N THR A 58 4.37 13.06 0.82
CA THR A 58 4.04 11.64 0.56
C THR A 58 3.48 10.94 1.80
N ALA A 59 3.94 11.27 3.01
CA ALA A 59 3.36 10.79 4.26
C ALA A 59 1.89 11.26 4.42
N ALA A 60 1.60 12.52 4.08
CA ALA A 60 0.22 13.02 4.11
C ALA A 60 -0.68 12.24 3.13
N LEU A 61 -0.19 11.93 1.93
CA LEU A 61 -0.92 11.07 0.97
C LEU A 61 -1.15 9.67 1.50
N VAL A 62 -0.13 9.06 2.15
CA VAL A 62 -0.24 7.74 2.79
C VAL A 62 -1.33 7.75 3.85
N ILE A 63 -1.34 8.74 4.74
CA ILE A 63 -2.34 8.87 5.80
C ILE A 63 -3.74 9.04 5.22
N TRP A 64 -3.89 9.95 4.26
CA TRP A 64 -5.17 10.22 3.60
C TRP A 64 -5.72 8.97 2.89
N SER A 65 -4.89 8.29 2.09
CA SER A 65 -5.31 7.11 1.35
C SER A 65 -5.62 5.93 2.28
N TYR A 66 -4.87 5.77 3.39
CA TYR A 66 -5.13 4.75 4.40
C TYR A 66 -6.48 4.96 5.09
N GLN A 67 -6.81 6.20 5.47
CA GLN A 67 -8.11 6.54 6.08
C GLN A 67 -9.27 6.26 5.12
N ARG A 68 -9.13 6.60 3.84
CA ARG A 68 -10.13 6.33 2.81
C ARG A 68 -10.29 4.84 2.53
N LEU A 69 -9.19 4.08 2.52
CA LEU A 69 -9.22 2.63 2.37
C LEU A 69 -9.96 1.96 3.53
N ALA A 70 -9.72 2.41 4.77
CA ALA A 70 -10.40 1.91 5.97
C ALA A 70 -11.92 2.15 5.92
N GLN A 71 -12.36 3.26 5.30
CA GLN A 71 -13.78 3.61 5.13
C GLN A 71 -14.45 2.92 3.94
N GLN A 72 -13.74 2.05 3.19
CA GLN A 72 -14.20 1.43 1.93
C GLN A 72 -14.65 2.43 0.84
N LEU A 73 -14.38 3.72 1.03
CA LEU A 73 -14.73 4.81 0.12
C LEU A 73 -13.69 5.02 -0.99
N PHE A 74 -12.75 4.08 -1.13
CA PHE A 74 -11.55 4.27 -1.94
C PHE A 74 -11.79 3.87 -3.39
N SER A 75 -11.84 4.86 -4.28
CA SER A 75 -11.80 4.66 -5.73
C SER A 75 -10.38 4.78 -6.27
N ASN A 76 -10.01 3.94 -7.23
CA ASN A 76 -8.71 4.00 -7.90
C ASN A 76 -8.48 5.36 -8.59
N SER A 77 -9.54 5.99 -9.09
CA SER A 77 -9.50 7.32 -9.69
C SER A 77 -9.16 8.43 -8.69
N GLN A 78 -9.65 8.34 -7.46
CA GLN A 78 -9.33 9.29 -6.40
C GLN A 78 -7.87 9.20 -5.97
N LEU A 79 -7.30 7.98 -5.93
CA LEU A 79 -5.88 7.78 -5.66
C LEU A 79 -5.03 8.40 -6.76
N LEU A 80 -5.34 8.11 -8.02
CA LEU A 80 -4.65 8.69 -9.18
C LEU A 80 -4.70 10.22 -9.14
N LEU A 81 -5.87 10.78 -8.88
CA LEU A 81 -6.03 12.23 -8.74
C LEU A 81 -5.17 12.78 -7.60
N GLY A 82 -5.15 12.11 -6.44
CA GLY A 82 -4.32 12.51 -5.29
C GLY A 82 -2.83 12.49 -5.63
N ILE A 83 -2.36 11.49 -6.36
CA ILE A 83 -0.96 11.39 -6.81
C ILE A 83 -0.62 12.50 -7.79
N VAL A 84 -1.50 12.77 -8.77
CA VAL A 84 -1.30 13.84 -9.77
C VAL A 84 -1.27 15.20 -9.08
N LEU A 85 -2.18 15.47 -8.15
CA LEU A 85 -2.21 16.72 -7.38
C LEU A 85 -0.95 16.85 -6.51
N LEU A 86 -0.50 15.76 -5.88
CA LEU A 86 0.74 15.78 -5.10
C LEU A 86 1.94 16.07 -5.97
N ALA A 87 2.06 15.45 -7.13
CA ALA A 87 3.14 15.71 -8.09
C ALA A 87 3.12 17.17 -8.57
N ALA A 88 1.93 17.70 -8.86
CA ALA A 88 1.73 19.08 -9.29
C ALA A 88 2.12 20.12 -8.22
N VAL A 89 2.11 19.74 -6.94
CA VAL A 89 2.55 20.60 -5.84
C VAL A 89 4.04 20.39 -5.55
N TYR A 90 4.47 19.12 -5.49
CA TYR A 90 5.83 18.75 -5.09
C TYR A 90 6.87 19.27 -6.08
N ILE A 91 6.69 19.03 -7.37
CA ILE A 91 7.68 19.40 -8.40
C ILE A 91 7.95 20.91 -8.43
N PRO A 92 6.95 21.80 -8.47
CA PRO A 92 7.19 23.24 -8.41
C PRO A 92 7.77 23.68 -7.05
N ALA A 93 7.31 23.09 -5.93
CA ALA A 93 7.81 23.45 -4.61
C ALA A 93 9.29 23.11 -4.43
N GLU A 94 9.73 21.96 -4.88
CA GLU A 94 11.13 21.55 -4.87
C GLU A 94 11.98 22.49 -5.72
N ASN A 95 11.55 22.77 -6.95
CA ASN A 95 12.27 23.69 -7.83
C ASN A 95 12.32 25.12 -7.25
N ALA A 96 11.24 25.59 -6.64
CA ALA A 96 11.22 26.89 -5.98
C ALA A 96 12.20 26.94 -4.79
N LEU A 97 12.26 25.85 -4.00
CA LEU A 97 13.20 25.73 -2.89
C LEU A 97 14.67 25.79 -3.40
N TRP A 98 14.96 25.04 -4.46
CA TRP A 98 16.27 25.06 -5.11
C TRP A 98 16.65 26.45 -5.60
N MET A 99 15.72 27.21 -6.18
CA MET A 99 15.94 28.59 -6.63
C MET A 99 16.19 29.54 -5.49
N LEU A 100 15.38 29.47 -4.42
CA LEU A 100 15.48 30.36 -3.26
C LEU A 100 16.78 30.19 -2.50
N LEU A 101 17.27 28.97 -2.38
CA LEU A 101 18.46 28.67 -1.61
C LEU A 101 19.75 28.91 -2.41
N TRP A 102 19.69 28.93 -3.74
CA TRP A 102 20.90 29.07 -4.59
C TRP A 102 21.26 30.49 -4.91
N ASP A 103 20.54 31.50 -4.43
CA ASP A 103 20.76 32.94 -4.65
C ASP A 103 21.06 33.32 -6.13
N LYS A 104 20.56 32.56 -7.09
CA LYS A 104 20.74 32.81 -8.52
C LYS A 104 19.62 33.70 -9.01
N LYS A 105 19.94 34.98 -9.19
CA LYS A 105 19.04 36.00 -9.77
C LYS A 105 18.55 35.71 -11.18
N ILE A 106 19.05 34.67 -11.84
CA ILE A 106 18.69 34.31 -13.20
C ILE A 106 18.20 32.86 -13.15
N VAL A 107 16.90 32.67 -13.26
CA VAL A 107 16.26 31.37 -13.43
C VAL A 107 16.63 30.87 -14.84
N ASP A 108 17.66 30.06 -14.95
CA ASP A 108 17.92 29.35 -16.20
C ASP A 108 16.93 28.19 -16.31
N VAL A 109 16.02 28.28 -17.30
CA VAL A 109 15.01 27.25 -17.61
C VAL A 109 15.69 25.88 -17.83
N ARG A 110 16.94 25.84 -18.29
CA ARG A 110 17.70 24.60 -18.48
C ARG A 110 18.06 23.92 -17.16
N MET A 111 18.34 24.68 -16.10
CA MET A 111 18.56 24.12 -14.75
C MET A 111 17.27 23.61 -14.13
N LEU A 112 16.15 24.28 -14.38
CA LEU A 112 14.80 23.80 -14.00
C LEU A 112 14.49 22.44 -14.61
N ILE A 113 14.84 22.25 -15.87
CA ILE A 113 14.59 20.99 -16.59
C ILE A 113 15.56 19.90 -16.13
N GLY A 114 16.84 20.22 -15.89
CA GLY A 114 17.85 19.24 -15.47
C GLY A 114 17.63 18.64 -14.08
N ASN A 115 17.03 19.38 -13.15
CA ASN A 115 16.70 18.87 -11.83
C ASN A 115 15.33 18.15 -11.81
N LEU A 116 14.44 18.44 -12.76
CA LEU A 116 13.16 17.78 -12.90
C LEU A 116 13.30 16.27 -13.10
N ASP A 117 14.31 15.82 -13.83
CA ASP A 117 14.43 14.40 -14.21
C ASP A 117 14.62 13.48 -13.00
N THR A 118 15.47 13.86 -12.04
CA THR A 118 15.75 13.01 -10.86
C THR A 118 14.62 13.01 -9.86
N SER A 119 14.02 14.17 -9.58
CA SER A 119 12.90 14.31 -8.64
C SER A 119 11.65 13.64 -9.18
N VAL A 120 11.35 13.82 -10.46
CA VAL A 120 10.24 13.16 -11.16
C VAL A 120 10.43 11.65 -11.12
N LEU A 121 11.63 11.15 -11.42
CA LEU A 121 11.92 9.72 -11.40
C LEU A 121 11.74 9.14 -9.99
N ALA A 122 12.32 9.77 -8.96
CA ALA A 122 12.17 9.34 -7.57
C ALA A 122 10.70 9.28 -7.15
N PHE A 123 9.91 10.30 -7.49
CA PHE A 123 8.49 10.34 -7.20
C PHE A 123 7.71 9.25 -7.95
N PHE A 124 8.03 8.99 -9.22
CA PHE A 124 7.39 7.91 -9.97
C PHE A 124 7.69 6.52 -9.40
N VAL A 125 8.94 6.26 -9.04
CA VAL A 125 9.34 4.99 -8.41
C VAL A 125 8.62 4.82 -7.07
N TRP A 126 8.58 5.86 -6.22
CA TRP A 126 7.83 5.84 -4.97
C TRP A 126 6.34 5.52 -5.21
N THR A 127 5.73 6.21 -6.18
CA THR A 127 4.33 6.02 -6.55
C THR A 127 4.06 4.59 -7.01
N ALA A 128 4.91 4.03 -7.88
CA ALA A 128 4.77 2.67 -8.38
C ALA A 128 4.86 1.63 -7.24
N CYS A 129 5.84 1.77 -6.34
CA CYS A 129 5.99 0.92 -5.16
C CYS A 129 4.76 1.03 -4.24
N TYR A 130 4.31 2.26 -3.96
CA TYR A 130 3.17 2.51 -3.09
C TYR A 130 1.86 1.94 -3.66
N LEU A 131 1.60 2.17 -4.95
CA LEU A 131 0.45 1.59 -5.66
C LEU A 131 0.47 0.07 -5.63
N THR A 132 1.63 -0.55 -5.85
CA THR A 132 1.78 -2.01 -5.80
C THR A 132 1.37 -2.54 -4.43
N VAL A 133 1.84 -1.91 -3.34
CA VAL A 133 1.49 -2.31 -1.97
C VAL A 133 -0.02 -2.16 -1.74
N LEU A 134 -0.63 -1.05 -2.17
CA LEU A 134 -2.07 -0.82 -2.00
C LEU A 134 -2.92 -1.81 -2.81
N LEU A 135 -2.57 -2.06 -4.06
CA LEU A 135 -3.27 -3.02 -4.92
C LEU A 135 -3.17 -4.44 -4.37
N TYR A 136 -2.00 -4.84 -3.90
CA TYR A 136 -1.79 -6.12 -3.26
C TYR A 136 -2.66 -6.29 -2.00
N GLN A 137 -2.73 -5.27 -1.15
CA GLN A 137 -3.61 -5.27 0.02
C GLN A 137 -5.09 -5.42 -0.37
N LYS A 138 -5.54 -4.67 -1.37
CA LYS A 138 -6.91 -4.76 -1.89
C LYS A 138 -7.23 -6.15 -2.43
N GLN A 139 -6.27 -6.78 -3.09
CA GLN A 139 -6.42 -8.15 -3.58
C GLN A 139 -6.54 -9.17 -2.44
N LEU A 140 -5.68 -9.06 -1.40
CA LEU A 140 -5.78 -9.91 -0.22
C LEU A 140 -7.13 -9.77 0.51
N GLN A 141 -7.67 -8.55 0.60
CA GLN A 141 -9.00 -8.32 1.17
C GLN A 141 -10.10 -9.01 0.36
N ARG A 142 -10.07 -8.90 -0.96
CA ARG A 142 -11.04 -9.56 -1.84
C ARG A 142 -10.98 -11.08 -1.67
N LEU A 143 -9.79 -11.66 -1.64
CA LEU A 143 -9.61 -13.09 -1.43
C LEU A 143 -10.17 -13.55 -0.07
N ALA A 144 -9.94 -12.77 0.99
CA ALA A 144 -10.48 -13.07 2.32
C ALA A 144 -12.03 -13.01 2.33
N GLN A 145 -12.62 -11.99 1.71
CA GLN A 145 -14.07 -11.85 1.59
C GLN A 145 -14.70 -13.00 0.79
N THR A 146 -14.05 -13.39 -0.32
CA THR A 146 -14.52 -14.51 -1.15
C THR A 146 -14.46 -15.83 -0.37
N SER A 147 -13.40 -16.05 0.39
CA SER A 147 -13.27 -17.24 1.25
C SER A 147 -14.35 -17.28 2.35
N GLU A 148 -14.61 -16.14 3.00
CA GLU A 148 -15.67 -16.05 4.03
C GLU A 148 -17.06 -16.31 3.42
N LEU A 149 -17.33 -15.75 2.24
CA LEU A 149 -18.58 -15.96 1.54
C LEU A 149 -18.77 -17.44 1.16
N SER A 150 -17.71 -18.09 0.65
CA SER A 150 -17.73 -19.52 0.33
C SER A 150 -18.02 -20.38 1.55
N GLN A 151 -17.41 -20.07 2.70
CA GLN A 151 -17.70 -20.77 3.95
C GLN A 151 -19.16 -20.60 4.39
N LYS A 152 -19.71 -19.40 4.27
CA LYS A 152 -21.13 -19.14 4.58
C LYS A 152 -22.07 -19.92 3.66
N ILE A 153 -21.76 -20.00 2.36
CA ILE A 153 -22.55 -20.79 1.41
C ILE A 153 -22.52 -22.26 1.80
N GLN A 154 -21.34 -22.83 2.09
CA GLN A 154 -21.23 -24.23 2.53
C GLN A 154 -22.02 -24.49 3.82
N GLN A 155 -21.99 -23.56 4.79
CA GLN A 155 -22.79 -23.70 6.02
C GLN A 155 -24.28 -23.69 5.73
N LEU A 156 -24.74 -22.80 4.84
CA LEU A 156 -26.17 -22.74 4.45
C LEU A 156 -26.61 -24.01 3.70
N GLU A 157 -25.73 -24.53 2.82
CA GLU A 157 -26.04 -25.82 2.15
C GLU A 157 -26.14 -26.98 3.13
N LEU A 158 -25.21 -27.06 4.10
CA LEU A 158 -25.29 -28.09 5.16
C LEU A 158 -26.57 -27.95 6.03
N GLN A 159 -26.94 -26.70 6.36
CA GLN A 159 -28.19 -26.44 7.07
C GLN A 159 -29.42 -26.86 6.24
N ALA A 160 -29.44 -26.51 4.96
CA ALA A 160 -30.52 -26.88 4.06
C ALA A 160 -30.63 -28.41 3.95
N LEU A 161 -29.54 -29.13 3.79
CA LEU A 161 -29.51 -30.60 3.79
C LEU A 161 -29.98 -31.17 5.12
N SER A 162 -29.55 -30.60 6.24
CA SER A 162 -30.02 -31.06 7.57
C SER A 162 -31.51 -30.87 7.79
N HIS A 163 -32.10 -29.80 7.25
CA HIS A 163 -33.55 -29.57 7.27
C HIS A 163 -34.32 -30.51 6.33
N GLN A 164 -33.72 -30.91 5.20
CA GLN A 164 -34.32 -31.88 4.28
C GLN A 164 -34.29 -33.30 4.85
N LEU A 165 -33.28 -33.64 5.63
CA LEU A 165 -33.24 -34.87 6.42
C LEU A 165 -34.22 -34.68 7.60
N ASN A 166 -35.50 -34.98 7.34
CA ASN A 166 -36.54 -34.88 8.36
C ASN A 166 -36.08 -35.60 9.66
N PRO A 167 -35.72 -34.87 10.72
CA PRO A 167 -35.11 -35.49 11.91
C PRO A 167 -36.04 -36.52 12.56
N HIS A 168 -37.35 -36.37 12.38
CA HIS A 168 -38.33 -37.31 12.84
C HIS A 168 -38.30 -38.65 12.07
N PHE A 169 -38.03 -38.59 10.75
CA PHE A 169 -37.86 -39.81 9.93
C PHE A 169 -36.60 -40.57 10.31
N THR A 170 -35.50 -39.88 10.45
CA THR A 170 -34.19 -40.46 10.82
C THR A 170 -34.24 -41.07 12.22
N PHE A 171 -34.92 -40.41 13.17
CA PHE A 171 -35.09 -40.90 14.53
C PHE A 171 -36.02 -42.14 14.56
N ASN A 172 -37.10 -42.14 13.78
CA ASN A 172 -37.98 -43.26 13.67
C ASN A 172 -37.34 -44.47 12.97
N ALA A 173 -36.55 -44.24 11.93
CA ALA A 173 -35.78 -45.31 11.26
C ALA A 173 -34.75 -45.96 12.19
N LEU A 174 -34.00 -45.14 12.96
CA LEU A 174 -33.06 -45.63 13.98
C LEU A 174 -33.76 -46.40 15.11
N LYS A 175 -34.91 -45.89 15.57
CA LYS A 175 -35.73 -46.57 16.58
C LYS A 175 -36.20 -47.92 16.09
N ASN A 176 -36.73 -48.00 14.86
CA ASN A 176 -37.19 -49.25 14.25
C ASN A 176 -36.05 -50.25 14.01
N ALA A 177 -34.85 -49.77 13.58
CA ALA A 177 -33.67 -50.63 13.43
C ALA A 177 -33.19 -51.22 14.78
N LYS A 178 -33.29 -50.43 15.87
CA LYS A 178 -32.98 -50.89 17.22
C LYS A 178 -33.97 -51.94 17.71
N PHE A 179 -35.27 -51.80 17.41
CA PHE A 179 -36.29 -52.81 17.72
C PHE A 179 -36.09 -54.09 16.90
N ALA A 180 -35.75 -53.99 15.59
CA ALA A 180 -35.48 -55.15 14.75
C ALA A 180 -34.28 -55.96 15.25
N ASN A 181 -33.21 -55.32 15.70
CA ASN A 181 -32.06 -56.00 16.33
C ASN A 181 -32.41 -56.66 17.68
N HIS A 182 -33.31 -56.12 18.43
CA HIS A 182 -33.75 -56.73 19.69
C HIS A 182 -34.60 -58.00 19.47
N PHE A 183 -35.42 -58.02 18.40
CA PHE A 183 -36.24 -59.21 18.07
C PHE A 183 -35.40 -60.34 17.50
N SER A 184 -34.29 -60.04 16.79
CA SER A 184 -33.40 -61.10 16.26
C SER A 184 -32.62 -61.84 17.35
N LEU A 185 -32.49 -61.27 18.56
CA LEU A 185 -31.81 -61.87 19.69
C LEU A 185 -32.73 -62.82 20.54
N PHE A 186 -34.05 -62.84 20.24
CA PHE A 186 -35.01 -63.70 20.96
C PHE A 186 -35.45 -64.92 20.16
N ILE A 187 -34.91 -65.17 18.97
CA ILE A 187 -35.31 -66.30 18.10
C ILE A 187 -34.21 -67.39 18.02
N PHE A 188 -33.23 -67.40 18.90
CA PHE A 188 -32.29 -68.50 19.06
C PHE A 188 -32.31 -69.05 20.48
#